data_a17e3138874fa5762d4b0f4a34609111
#
_entry.id   a17e3138874fa5762d4b0f4a34609111
#
_cell.length_a   1.000
_cell.length_b   1.000
_cell.length_c   1.000
_cell.angle_alpha   90.00
_cell.angle_beta   90.00
_cell.angle_gamma   90.00
#
_symmetry.space_group_name_H-M   'P 1'
#
loop_
_entity.id
_entity.type
_entity.pdbx_description
1 polymer ?
#
loop_
_entity_poly.entity_id
_entity_poly.type
_entity_poly.pdbx_seq_one_letter_code
_entity_poly.pdbx_strand_id
1 'polypeptide(L)'
;MMENVSAIIHKHILAAELYINKPTEGASLFKESNFKRQEWNIETTSGYGSTMPVFIYTYEKVIEPVRPCLDGDILKFMRKIIDKMQLATEVIIISLIYLEKIMTTSKIEVRFSNWRPLVFTSILLASKFWEDICFWNIDYSDNLNFYPLRSINRMESEFLSLCNYNIYVSAKLYETYRDTVSKVMRKVH
;
A
#
# COMPACT_ATOMS: atom_id res chain seq x y z
N MET A 1 -7.71 -17.06 -2.16
CA MET A 1 -7.82 -15.83 -3.02
C MET A 1 -6.71 -14.84 -2.73
N MET A 2 -6.53 -14.38 -1.50
CA MET A 2 -5.48 -13.44 -1.08
C MET A 2 -4.07 -13.94 -1.44
N GLU A 3 -3.78 -15.23 -1.24
CA GLU A 3 -2.51 -15.85 -1.60
C GLU A 3 -2.22 -15.75 -3.10
N ASN A 4 -3.24 -15.93 -3.94
CA ASN A 4 -3.08 -15.83 -5.38
C ASN A 4 -2.81 -14.40 -5.84
N VAL A 5 -3.48 -13.43 -5.22
CA VAL A 5 -3.25 -12.01 -5.49
C VAL A 5 -1.84 -11.61 -5.04
N SER A 6 -1.40 -12.04 -3.86
CA SER A 6 -0.03 -11.77 -3.39
C SER A 6 1.02 -12.35 -4.34
N ALA A 7 0.81 -13.57 -4.84
CA ALA A 7 1.70 -14.20 -5.81
C ALA A 7 1.74 -13.45 -7.17
N ILE A 8 0.60 -12.91 -7.61
CA ILE A 8 0.54 -12.08 -8.82
C ILE A 8 1.34 -10.79 -8.63
N ILE A 9 1.12 -10.09 -7.51
CA ILE A 9 1.87 -8.86 -7.19
C ILE A 9 3.37 -9.15 -7.10
N HIS A 10 3.76 -10.24 -6.45
CA HIS A 10 5.16 -10.64 -6.36
C HIS A 10 5.79 -10.89 -7.74
N LYS A 11 5.06 -11.53 -8.66
CA LYS A 11 5.51 -11.72 -10.05
C LYS A 11 5.72 -10.38 -10.77
N HIS A 12 4.83 -9.41 -10.58
CA HIS A 12 5.02 -8.06 -11.14
C HIS A 12 6.29 -7.40 -10.59
N ILE A 13 6.55 -7.51 -9.29
CA ILE A 13 7.77 -6.98 -8.66
C ILE A 13 9.01 -7.64 -9.26
N LEU A 14 9.04 -8.98 -9.32
CA LEU A 14 10.19 -9.69 -9.87
C LEU A 14 10.44 -9.32 -11.34
N ALA A 15 9.38 -9.23 -12.14
CA ALA A 15 9.50 -8.82 -13.54
C ALA A 15 10.07 -7.39 -13.66
N ALA A 16 9.62 -6.45 -12.83
CA ALA A 16 10.10 -5.07 -12.84
C ALA A 16 11.57 -4.96 -12.40
N GLU A 17 12.01 -5.78 -11.44
CA GLU A 17 13.41 -5.77 -10.97
C GLU A 17 14.38 -6.39 -11.98
N LEU A 18 13.93 -7.30 -12.85
CA LEU A 18 14.76 -7.86 -13.94
C LEU A 18 15.05 -6.83 -15.03
N TYR A 19 14.21 -5.80 -15.21
CA TYR A 19 14.36 -4.78 -16.25
C TYR A 19 14.89 -3.43 -15.70
N ILE A 20 15.91 -3.46 -14.86
CA ILE A 20 16.47 -2.32 -14.10
C ILE A 20 16.93 -1.11 -14.95
N ASN A 21 16.95 -1.19 -16.26
CA ASN A 21 17.63 -0.21 -17.12
C ASN A 21 16.88 1.08 -17.44
N LYS A 22 15.69 1.34 -16.88
CA LYS A 22 15.00 2.65 -17.05
C LYS A 22 14.33 3.09 -15.75
N PRO A 23 14.82 4.16 -15.09
CA PRO A 23 14.05 4.80 -14.04
C PRO A 23 12.80 5.41 -14.66
N THR A 24 11.63 4.86 -14.36
CA THR A 24 10.35 5.45 -14.73
C THR A 24 10.09 6.68 -13.85
N GLU A 25 9.76 7.83 -14.45
CA GLU A 25 9.51 9.10 -13.74
C GLU A 25 8.45 8.97 -12.62
N GLY A 26 7.48 8.09 -12.77
CA GLY A 26 6.46 7.82 -11.75
C GLY A 26 6.94 6.99 -10.55
N ALA A 27 8.03 6.23 -10.68
CA ALA A 27 8.51 5.34 -9.61
C ALA A 27 8.99 6.11 -8.36
N SER A 28 9.37 7.39 -8.51
CA SER A 28 9.81 8.23 -7.40
C SER A 28 8.66 8.69 -6.48
N LEU A 29 7.42 8.80 -7.01
CA LEU A 29 6.27 9.30 -6.26
C LEU A 29 5.86 8.37 -5.13
N PHE A 30 5.83 7.06 -5.39
CA PHE A 30 5.44 6.04 -4.43
C PHE A 30 6.60 5.35 -3.70
N LYS A 31 7.79 5.95 -3.63
CA LYS A 31 8.85 5.40 -2.77
C LYS A 31 8.38 5.34 -1.33
N GLU A 32 8.54 4.18 -0.70
CA GLU A 32 8.11 3.97 0.68
C GLU A 32 8.74 4.98 1.65
N SER A 33 9.99 5.37 1.40
CA SER A 33 10.68 6.41 2.18
C SER A 33 9.99 7.77 2.20
N ASN A 34 9.12 8.06 1.22
CA ASN A 34 8.39 9.33 1.16
C ASN A 34 7.19 9.37 2.12
N PHE A 35 6.73 8.21 2.59
CA PHE A 35 5.48 8.07 3.32
C PHE A 35 5.65 7.47 4.72
N LYS A 36 6.82 6.92 5.07
CA LYS A 36 7.03 6.33 6.39
C LYS A 36 6.82 7.32 7.51
N ARG A 37 6.21 6.82 8.59
CA ARG A 37 6.05 7.52 9.84
C ARG A 37 7.43 7.87 10.38
N GLN A 38 7.63 9.15 10.67
CA GLN A 38 8.74 9.58 11.48
C GLN A 38 8.38 9.22 12.93
N GLU A 39 9.12 8.30 13.53
CA GLU A 39 8.96 8.01 14.95
C GLU A 39 9.54 9.19 15.73
N TRP A 40 8.71 9.77 16.59
CA TRP A 40 9.11 10.82 17.49
C TRP A 40 9.64 10.16 18.75
N ASN A 41 10.92 10.27 19.04
CA ASN A 41 11.46 9.97 20.36
C ASN A 41 11.22 11.18 21.26
N ILE A 42 10.43 10.97 22.31
CA ILE A 42 10.18 11.98 23.32
C ILE A 42 11.22 11.77 24.41
N GLU A 43 12.26 12.59 24.45
CA GLU A 43 13.18 12.64 25.57
C GLU A 43 12.67 13.68 26.58
N THR A 44 12.35 13.21 27.78
CA THR A 44 12.05 14.10 28.91
C THR A 44 13.35 14.45 29.61
N THR A 45 13.84 15.65 29.41
CA THR A 45 14.91 16.19 30.24
C THR A 45 14.31 16.90 31.46
N SER A 46 14.47 16.34 32.63
CA SER A 46 14.21 17.05 33.88
C SER A 46 15.37 18.03 34.13
N GLY A 47 15.19 19.27 33.75
CA GLY A 47 16.12 20.34 34.11
C GLY A 47 15.98 20.68 35.61
N TYR A 48 17.12 20.85 36.26
CA TYR A 48 17.20 21.29 37.67
C TYR A 48 16.39 22.61 37.81
N GLY A 49 15.32 22.57 38.60
CA GLY A 49 14.55 23.76 38.97
C GLY A 49 13.32 24.10 38.13
N SER A 50 12.98 23.31 37.10
CA SER A 50 11.75 23.51 36.32
C SER A 50 10.64 22.59 36.79
N THR A 51 9.48 23.15 37.07
CA THR A 51 8.25 22.41 37.42
C THR A 51 7.50 21.87 36.18
N MET A 52 7.97 22.16 34.97
CA MET A 52 7.37 21.67 33.73
C MET A 52 8.38 20.76 33.00
N PRO A 53 7.95 19.55 32.55
CA PRO A 53 8.80 18.72 31.73
C PRO A 53 8.98 19.39 30.34
N VAL A 54 10.23 19.53 29.92
CA VAL A 54 10.56 19.98 28.57
C VAL A 54 10.59 18.74 27.66
N PHE A 55 9.69 18.69 26.68
CA PHE A 55 9.65 17.63 25.70
C PHE A 55 10.54 18.02 24.51
N ILE A 56 11.64 17.30 24.33
CA ILE A 56 12.48 17.45 23.13
C ILE A 56 12.07 16.38 22.13
N TYR A 57 11.58 16.83 20.98
CA TYR A 57 11.22 15.94 19.88
C TYR A 57 12.42 15.79 18.95
N THR A 58 13.05 14.63 18.94
CA THR A 58 14.11 14.30 17.99
C THR A 58 13.56 13.49 16.84
N TYR A 59 13.97 13.84 15.63
CA TYR A 59 13.64 13.12 14.40
C TYR A 59 14.65 12.00 14.17
N GLU A 60 14.25 10.75 14.30
CA GLU A 60 14.97 9.65 13.67
C GLU A 60 14.30 9.27 12.34
N LYS A 61 15.01 9.48 11.26
CA LYS A 61 14.63 8.95 9.96
C LYS A 61 15.03 7.48 9.91
N VAL A 62 14.11 6.58 10.25
CA VAL A 62 14.33 5.14 10.08
C VAL A 62 14.36 4.83 8.59
N ILE A 63 15.56 4.76 8.03
CA ILE A 63 15.78 4.26 6.68
C ILE A 63 15.89 2.74 6.79
N GLU A 64 14.78 2.02 6.59
CA GLU A 64 14.89 0.58 6.40
C GLU A 64 15.58 0.31 5.06
N PRO A 65 16.58 -0.59 5.04
CA PRO A 65 17.19 -0.99 3.80
C PRO A 65 16.12 -1.64 2.89
N VAL A 66 16.14 -1.29 1.62
CA VAL A 66 15.29 -1.94 0.60
C VAL A 66 15.71 -3.42 0.55
N ARG A 67 14.86 -4.29 1.10
CA ARG A 67 15.06 -5.74 1.06
C ARG A 67 14.29 -6.34 -0.11
N PRO A 68 14.79 -7.44 -0.70
CA PRO A 68 13.96 -8.24 -1.58
C PRO A 68 12.66 -8.62 -0.85
N CYS A 69 11.53 -8.39 -1.52
CA CYS A 69 10.22 -8.73 -0.98
C CYS A 69 9.93 -10.21 -1.29
N LEU A 70 9.57 -10.97 -0.28
CA LEU A 70 9.07 -12.33 -0.45
C LEU A 70 7.55 -12.31 -0.64
N ASP A 71 7.01 -13.31 -1.34
CA ASP A 71 5.55 -13.46 -1.51
C ASP A 71 4.81 -13.45 -0.16
N GLY A 72 5.37 -14.12 0.85
CA GLY A 72 4.83 -14.12 2.21
C GLY A 72 4.79 -12.75 2.88
N ASP A 73 5.64 -11.78 2.49
CA ASP A 73 5.63 -10.43 3.06
C ASP A 73 4.43 -9.64 2.54
N ILE A 74 4.12 -9.77 1.24
CA ILE A 74 2.95 -9.16 0.62
C ILE A 74 1.68 -9.72 1.25
N LEU A 75 1.59 -11.05 1.36
CA LEU A 75 0.44 -11.73 1.96
C LEU A 75 0.19 -11.28 3.40
N LYS A 76 1.26 -11.24 4.23
CA LYS A 76 1.16 -10.78 5.61
C LYS A 76 0.70 -9.32 5.71
N PHE A 77 1.22 -8.47 4.82
CA PHE A 77 0.86 -7.05 4.78
C PHE A 77 -0.61 -6.86 4.40
N MET A 78 -1.08 -7.52 3.33
CA MET A 78 -2.48 -7.48 2.91
C MET A 78 -3.41 -8.03 4.00
N ARG A 79 -3.07 -9.18 4.57
CA ARG A 79 -3.86 -9.81 5.64
C ARG A 79 -4.00 -8.88 6.84
N LYS A 80 -2.93 -8.22 7.26
CA LYS A 80 -2.99 -7.26 8.37
C LYS A 80 -3.96 -6.11 8.11
N ILE A 81 -4.04 -5.60 6.86
CA ILE A 81 -4.98 -4.54 6.51
C ILE A 81 -6.42 -5.09 6.54
N ILE A 82 -6.67 -6.19 5.85
CA ILE A 82 -8.02 -6.79 5.73
C ILE A 82 -8.57 -7.15 7.11
N ASP A 83 -7.78 -7.84 7.93
CA ASP A 83 -8.22 -8.30 9.26
C ASP A 83 -8.45 -7.12 10.23
N LYS A 84 -7.55 -6.12 10.23
CA LYS A 84 -7.67 -4.96 11.12
C LYS A 84 -8.81 -4.03 10.75
N MET A 85 -9.06 -3.84 9.46
CA MET A 85 -10.14 -2.99 8.96
C MET A 85 -11.43 -3.79 8.71
N GLN A 86 -11.43 -5.11 8.94
CA GLN A 86 -12.58 -6.02 8.73
C GLN A 86 -13.21 -5.87 7.33
N LEU A 87 -12.36 -5.77 6.31
CA LEU A 87 -12.79 -5.56 4.94
C LEU A 87 -13.27 -6.86 4.28
N ALA A 88 -14.23 -6.72 3.36
CA ALA A 88 -14.69 -7.83 2.54
C ALA A 88 -13.57 -8.41 1.65
N THR A 89 -13.62 -9.71 1.39
CA THR A 89 -12.60 -10.38 0.55
C THR A 89 -12.59 -9.90 -0.89
N GLU A 90 -13.69 -9.35 -1.37
CA GLU A 90 -13.88 -8.76 -2.69
C GLU A 90 -12.96 -7.55 -2.93
N VAL A 91 -12.69 -6.79 -1.89
CA VAL A 91 -11.77 -5.65 -1.90
C VAL A 91 -10.40 -6.04 -2.45
N ILE A 92 -9.95 -7.28 -2.22
CA ILE A 92 -8.65 -7.78 -2.70
C ILE A 92 -8.59 -7.87 -4.22
N ILE A 93 -9.68 -8.32 -4.86
CA ILE A 93 -9.76 -8.39 -6.32
C ILE A 93 -9.78 -6.99 -6.92
N ILE A 94 -10.55 -6.09 -6.34
CA ILE A 94 -10.64 -4.70 -6.80
C ILE A 94 -9.29 -3.99 -6.64
N SER A 95 -8.59 -4.25 -5.52
CA SER A 95 -7.26 -3.68 -5.30
C SER A 95 -6.25 -4.14 -6.36
N LEU A 96 -6.30 -5.41 -6.78
CA LEU A 96 -5.47 -5.90 -7.89
C LEU A 96 -5.81 -5.19 -9.21
N ILE A 97 -7.10 -5.02 -9.51
CA ILE A 97 -7.54 -4.27 -10.71
C ILE A 97 -6.98 -2.85 -10.69
N TYR A 98 -6.99 -2.18 -9.54
CA TYR A 98 -6.44 -0.83 -9.41
C TYR A 98 -4.92 -0.79 -9.57
N LEU A 99 -4.20 -1.76 -9.02
CA LEU A 99 -2.76 -1.88 -9.22
C LEU A 99 -2.39 -2.05 -10.70
N GLU A 100 -3.07 -2.95 -11.41
CA GLU A 100 -2.81 -3.17 -12.83
C GLU A 100 -3.23 -1.95 -13.66
N LYS A 101 -4.28 -1.26 -13.25
CA LYS A 101 -4.72 -0.02 -13.89
C LYS A 101 -3.67 1.09 -13.79
N ILE A 102 -3.07 1.31 -12.60
CA ILE A 102 -2.03 2.32 -12.45
C ILE A 102 -0.77 1.93 -13.24
N MET A 103 -0.42 0.64 -13.28
CA MET A 103 0.70 0.14 -14.07
C MET A 103 0.51 0.41 -15.57
N THR A 104 -0.70 0.21 -16.08
CA THR A 104 -1.01 0.40 -17.51
C THR A 104 -1.18 1.87 -17.89
N THR A 105 -1.85 2.67 -17.04
CA THR A 105 -2.16 4.08 -17.32
C THR A 105 -0.94 4.99 -17.14
N SER A 106 -0.22 4.82 -16.04
CA SER A 106 0.89 5.70 -15.64
C SER A 106 2.26 5.09 -15.88
N LYS A 107 2.32 3.85 -16.40
CA LYS A 107 3.56 3.09 -16.61
C LYS A 107 4.42 2.97 -15.34
N ILE A 108 3.79 3.04 -14.18
CA ILE A 108 4.46 2.83 -12.89
C ILE A 108 4.62 1.34 -12.69
N GLU A 109 5.84 0.91 -12.47
CA GLU A 109 6.14 -0.48 -12.13
C GLU A 109 6.09 -0.67 -10.61
N VAL A 110 5.50 -1.77 -10.16
CA VAL A 110 5.55 -2.18 -8.75
C VAL A 110 6.91 -2.79 -8.49
N ARG A 111 7.70 -2.16 -7.61
CA ARG A 111 9.09 -2.51 -7.27
C ARG A 111 9.26 -2.75 -5.78
N PHE A 112 10.38 -3.31 -5.36
CA PHE A 112 10.72 -3.47 -3.93
C PHE A 112 10.62 -2.17 -3.13
N SER A 113 10.88 -1.04 -3.75
CA SER A 113 10.91 0.28 -3.10
C SER A 113 9.54 0.94 -2.95
N ASN A 114 8.49 0.48 -3.63
CA ASN A 114 7.20 1.16 -3.69
C ASN A 114 5.96 0.25 -3.54
N TRP A 115 6.13 -1.06 -3.43
CA TRP A 115 4.99 -1.98 -3.42
C TRP A 115 4.05 -1.77 -2.23
N ARG A 116 4.60 -1.49 -1.02
CA ARG A 116 3.76 -1.30 0.17
C ARG A 116 2.81 -0.11 0.04
N PRO A 117 3.28 1.11 -0.26
CA PRO A 117 2.35 2.23 -0.45
C PRO A 117 1.39 2.02 -1.62
N LEU A 118 1.80 1.37 -2.71
CA LEU A 118 0.90 1.07 -3.84
C LEU A 118 -0.18 0.06 -3.44
N VAL A 119 0.19 -1.06 -2.81
CA VAL A 119 -0.77 -2.07 -2.33
C VAL A 119 -1.69 -1.48 -1.25
N PHE A 120 -1.14 -0.71 -0.31
CA PHE A 120 -1.93 -0.05 0.72
C PHE A 120 -3.00 0.86 0.11
N THR A 121 -2.60 1.75 -0.81
CA THR A 121 -3.50 2.72 -1.42
C THR A 121 -4.55 2.04 -2.31
N SER A 122 -4.16 0.98 -3.02
CA SER A 122 -5.11 0.22 -3.84
C SER A 122 -6.19 -0.46 -2.99
N ILE A 123 -5.83 -1.03 -1.82
CA ILE A 123 -6.80 -1.63 -0.88
C ILE A 123 -7.69 -0.54 -0.27
N LEU A 124 -7.12 0.59 0.15
CA LEU A 124 -7.86 1.72 0.70
C LEU A 124 -8.91 2.25 -0.29
N LEU A 125 -8.54 2.46 -1.56
CA LEU A 125 -9.47 2.91 -2.59
C LEU A 125 -10.50 1.84 -2.93
N ALA A 126 -10.09 0.56 -2.97
CA ALA A 126 -11.00 -0.54 -3.24
C ALA A 126 -12.05 -0.70 -2.14
N SER A 127 -11.68 -0.52 -0.87
CA SER A 127 -12.64 -0.56 0.24
C SER A 127 -13.64 0.58 0.16
N LYS A 128 -13.20 1.80 -0.14
CA LYS A 128 -14.09 2.97 -0.33
C LYS A 128 -15.06 2.81 -1.50
N PHE A 129 -14.69 2.01 -2.50
CA PHE A 129 -15.55 1.71 -3.64
C PHE A 129 -16.56 0.59 -3.36
N TRP A 130 -16.16 -0.42 -2.56
CA TRP A 130 -16.93 -1.66 -2.38
C TRP A 130 -17.80 -1.68 -1.14
N GLU A 131 -17.27 -1.15 -0.02
CA GLU A 131 -17.98 -1.22 1.27
C GLU A 131 -19.11 -0.19 1.34
N ASP A 132 -20.25 -0.60 1.89
CA ASP A 132 -21.40 0.31 2.12
C ASP A 132 -21.05 1.39 3.17
N ILE A 133 -20.22 1.04 4.15
CA ILE A 133 -19.72 1.94 5.18
C ILE A 133 -18.24 2.18 4.93
N CYS A 134 -17.91 3.34 4.36
CA CYS A 134 -16.53 3.70 4.07
C CYS A 134 -15.80 4.18 5.32
N PHE A 135 -14.60 3.61 5.54
CA PHE A 135 -13.67 4.15 6.52
C PHE A 135 -13.01 5.44 6.01
N TRP A 136 -12.80 6.37 6.94
CA TRP A 136 -12.02 7.58 6.68
C TRP A 136 -10.51 7.26 6.68
N ASN A 137 -9.71 8.10 6.05
CA ASN A 137 -8.25 7.93 6.06
C ASN A 137 -7.64 7.95 7.46
N ILE A 138 -8.29 8.67 8.40
CA ILE A 138 -7.88 8.68 9.80
C ILE A 138 -8.02 7.31 10.44
N ASP A 139 -9.08 6.55 10.11
CA ASP A 139 -9.28 5.20 10.66
C ASP A 139 -8.15 4.26 10.23
N TYR A 140 -7.67 4.37 8.97
CA TYR A 140 -6.51 3.64 8.50
C TYR A 140 -5.22 4.04 9.20
N SER A 141 -5.03 5.34 9.45
CA SER A 141 -3.87 5.83 10.18
C SER A 141 -3.81 5.28 11.60
N ASP A 142 -4.94 5.34 12.31
CA ASP A 142 -5.02 5.00 13.73
C ASP A 142 -4.99 3.48 13.97
N ASN A 143 -5.71 2.70 13.15
CA ASN A 143 -5.80 1.26 13.34
C ASN A 143 -4.58 0.48 12.84
N LEU A 144 -3.96 0.93 11.74
CA LEU A 144 -2.87 0.19 11.12
C LEU A 144 -1.48 0.68 11.52
N ASN A 145 -1.36 1.97 11.79
CA ASN A 145 -0.11 2.61 12.21
C ASN A 145 1.05 2.45 11.19
N PHE A 146 0.73 2.22 9.92
CA PHE A 146 1.73 2.12 8.85
C PHE A 146 2.19 3.49 8.36
N TYR A 147 1.23 4.39 8.17
CA TYR A 147 1.44 5.71 7.60
C TYR A 147 0.64 6.77 8.37
N PRO A 148 1.20 7.97 8.58
CA PRO A 148 0.44 9.08 9.17
C PRO A 148 -0.65 9.56 8.21
N LEU A 149 -1.73 10.13 8.74
CA LEU A 149 -2.88 10.62 7.98
C LEU A 149 -2.49 11.49 6.78
N ARG A 150 -1.52 12.40 6.96
CA ARG A 150 -1.04 13.27 5.88
C ARG A 150 -0.46 12.47 4.72
N SER A 151 0.28 11.40 5.01
CA SER A 151 0.84 10.52 3.97
C SER A 151 -0.25 9.73 3.27
N ILE A 152 -1.26 9.24 4.01
CA ILE A 152 -2.39 8.50 3.43
C ILE A 152 -3.18 9.41 2.48
N ASN A 153 -3.52 10.63 2.90
CA ASN A 153 -4.22 11.60 2.06
C ASN A 153 -3.45 11.91 0.77
N ARG A 154 -2.12 12.04 0.88
CA ARG A 154 -1.26 12.28 -0.27
C ARG A 154 -1.24 11.07 -1.21
N MET A 155 -1.03 9.86 -0.69
CA MET A 155 -1.04 8.61 -1.48
C MET A 155 -2.36 8.45 -2.23
N GLU A 156 -3.49 8.68 -1.57
CA GLU A 156 -4.82 8.61 -2.18
C GLU A 156 -4.97 9.60 -3.34
N SER A 157 -4.63 10.86 -3.11
CA SER A 157 -4.73 11.91 -4.13
C SER A 157 -3.82 11.63 -5.34
N GLU A 158 -2.57 11.21 -5.10
CA GLU A 158 -1.62 10.87 -6.15
C GLU A 158 -2.08 9.65 -6.96
N PHE A 159 -2.58 8.61 -6.29
CA PHE A 159 -3.07 7.40 -6.96
C PHE A 159 -4.28 7.71 -7.85
N LEU A 160 -5.25 8.46 -7.34
CA LEU A 160 -6.42 8.88 -8.11
C LEU A 160 -6.05 9.70 -9.34
N SER A 161 -5.11 10.65 -9.20
CA SER A 161 -4.60 11.44 -10.31
C SER A 161 -3.94 10.57 -11.38
N LEU A 162 -3.11 9.60 -10.99
CA LEU A 162 -2.44 8.68 -11.90
C LEU A 162 -3.40 7.73 -12.63
N CYS A 163 -4.54 7.42 -12.02
CA CYS A 163 -5.65 6.68 -12.66
C CYS A 163 -6.59 7.59 -13.47
N ASN A 164 -6.29 8.89 -13.62
CA ASN A 164 -7.18 9.88 -14.23
C ASN A 164 -8.58 9.87 -13.57
N TYR A 165 -8.65 9.66 -12.26
CA TYR A 165 -9.88 9.51 -11.47
C TYR A 165 -10.84 8.42 -11.98
N ASN A 166 -10.39 7.55 -12.85
CA ASN A 166 -11.17 6.46 -13.37
C ASN A 166 -11.02 5.22 -12.49
N ILE A 167 -11.79 5.15 -11.41
CA ILE A 167 -11.82 4.02 -10.46
C ILE A 167 -13.01 3.07 -10.68
N TYR A 168 -13.83 3.32 -11.69
CA TYR A 168 -14.95 2.44 -11.99
C TYR A 168 -14.50 1.02 -12.36
N VAL A 169 -15.13 0.03 -11.75
CA VAL A 169 -14.95 -1.39 -12.02
C VAL A 169 -16.32 -1.99 -12.39
N SER A 170 -16.47 -2.48 -13.62
CA SER A 170 -17.70 -3.14 -14.04
C SER A 170 -17.79 -4.55 -13.42
N ALA A 171 -19.02 -5.04 -13.22
CA ALA A 171 -19.25 -6.40 -12.75
C ALA A 171 -18.55 -7.46 -13.63
N LYS A 172 -18.60 -7.29 -14.95
CA LYS A 172 -17.92 -8.18 -15.91
C LYS A 172 -16.41 -8.20 -15.70
N LEU A 173 -15.78 -7.03 -15.47
CA LEU A 173 -14.35 -6.93 -15.23
C LEU A 173 -13.98 -7.63 -13.91
N TYR A 174 -14.74 -7.36 -12.85
CA TYR A 174 -14.55 -8.01 -11.55
C TYR A 174 -14.63 -9.53 -11.66
N GLU A 175 -15.67 -10.08 -12.32
CA GLU A 175 -15.83 -11.52 -12.52
C GLU A 175 -14.66 -12.12 -13.30
N THR A 176 -14.20 -11.46 -14.36
CA THR A 176 -13.05 -11.91 -15.15
C THR A 176 -11.79 -12.03 -14.29
N TYR A 177 -11.53 -11.04 -13.44
CA TYR A 177 -10.38 -11.07 -12.53
C TYR A 177 -10.53 -12.15 -11.46
N ARG A 178 -11.71 -12.24 -10.83
CA ARG A 178 -12.00 -13.28 -9.84
C ARG A 178 -11.73 -14.67 -10.40
N ASP A 179 -12.22 -14.96 -11.59
CA ASP A 179 -12.06 -16.27 -12.24
C ASP A 179 -10.59 -16.54 -12.62
N THR A 180 -9.87 -15.51 -13.09
CA THR A 180 -8.44 -15.61 -13.42
C THR A 180 -7.60 -15.88 -12.17
N VAL A 181 -7.81 -15.10 -11.11
CA VAL A 181 -7.12 -15.27 -9.82
C VAL A 181 -7.40 -16.66 -9.24
N SER A 182 -8.64 -17.16 -9.34
CA SER A 182 -9.01 -18.50 -8.85
C SER A 182 -8.28 -19.63 -9.59
N LYS A 183 -7.90 -19.43 -10.85
CA LYS A 183 -7.19 -20.44 -11.67
C LYS A 183 -5.69 -20.49 -11.41
N VAL A 184 -5.09 -19.47 -10.81
CA VAL A 184 -3.64 -19.42 -10.59
C VAL A 184 -3.15 -20.59 -9.73
N MET A 185 -3.91 -21.00 -8.69
CA MET A 185 -3.53 -22.12 -7.81
C MET A 185 -3.73 -23.51 -8.43
N ARG A 186 -4.61 -23.65 -9.43
CA ARG A 186 -4.85 -24.99 -10.05
C ARG A 186 -3.70 -25.49 -10.92
N LYS A 187 -2.71 -24.63 -11.22
CA LYS A 187 -1.56 -24.98 -12.06
C LYS A 187 -0.31 -25.38 -11.26
N VAL A 188 -0.38 -25.40 -9.93
CA VAL A 188 0.77 -25.69 -9.03
C VAL A 188 0.65 -27.09 -8.40
N HIS A 189 -0.38 -27.86 -8.76
CA HIS A 189 -0.54 -29.27 -8.32
C HIS A 189 -0.50 -30.22 -9.49
#